data_74865deea54b584b2dbddcb4f0eed6dd
#
_entry.id   74865deea54b584b2dbddcb4f0eed6dd
#
_cell.length_a   1.000
_cell.length_b   1.000
_cell.length_c   1.000
_cell.angle_alpha   90.00
_cell.angle_beta   90.00
_cell.angle_gamma   90.00
#
_symmetry.space_group_name_H-M   'P 1'
#
loop_
_entity.id
_entity.type
_entity.pdbx_description
1 polymer ?
#
loop_
_entity_poly.entity_id
_entity_poly.type
_entity_poly.pdbx_seq_one_letter_code
_entity_poly.pdbx_strand_id
1 'polypeptide(L)'
;LKVLLEGPIVDNGSTGTMTTKLFNLGYLPGQQPSTFLGIATPAGQPYDTAPWFYAGSEGDAYTTALGPKAGYPTNTTDWVLVSLRTSTSVSSTVCTKAALLLNDGTVQMVSGFDCCDIDLNQTYFIVVEHRNHLITMSHVKVAITNNTISYDFTAQNSYRSLLGYGQKLINGKYVMYAGNGQQVISSSADTDINSNDSDLWRTQNGSNSSYYLNDFELNGDANVQDKNLWLLNNGVFSDVPR
;
A
#
# COMPACT_ATOMS: atom_id res chain seq x y z
N LEU A 1 -3.49 13.79 -1.76
CA LEU A 1 -2.35 12.90 -1.54
C LEU A 1 -2.13 12.05 -2.79
N LYS A 2 -0.86 11.90 -3.23
CA LYS A 2 -0.51 11.02 -4.35
C LYS A 2 0.66 10.12 -4.00
N VAL A 3 0.58 8.85 -4.38
CA VAL A 3 1.65 7.86 -4.26
C VAL A 3 1.57 6.84 -5.40
N LEU A 4 2.69 6.35 -5.86
CA LEU A 4 2.77 5.28 -6.86
C LEU A 4 3.50 4.07 -6.29
N LEU A 5 3.10 2.89 -6.72
CA LEU A 5 3.71 1.60 -6.39
C LEU A 5 4.51 1.08 -7.58
N GLU A 6 5.71 0.56 -7.33
CA GLU A 6 6.60 0.07 -8.40
C GLU A 6 5.98 -1.07 -9.22
N GLY A 7 5.51 -2.11 -8.54
CA GLY A 7 5.03 -3.32 -9.21
C GLY A 7 3.90 -3.05 -10.19
N PRO A 8 2.79 -2.42 -9.78
CA PRO A 8 1.69 -2.11 -10.69
C PRO A 8 2.02 -1.09 -11.79
N ILE A 9 3.04 -0.23 -11.60
CA ILE A 9 3.58 0.61 -12.68
C ILE A 9 4.30 -0.26 -13.72
N VAL A 10 5.12 -1.22 -13.27
CA VAL A 10 5.85 -2.14 -14.15
C VAL A 10 4.88 -3.04 -14.89
N ASP A 11 3.89 -3.63 -14.23
CA ASP A 11 2.85 -4.46 -14.86
C ASP A 11 2.07 -3.70 -15.93
N ASN A 12 1.86 -2.40 -15.77
CA ASN A 12 1.21 -1.54 -16.77
C ASN A 12 2.20 -0.96 -17.81
N GLY A 13 3.34 -1.62 -18.04
CA GLY A 13 4.32 -1.23 -19.04
C GLY A 13 5.02 0.10 -18.76
N SER A 14 5.09 0.52 -17.51
CA SER A 14 5.72 1.77 -17.06
C SER A 14 5.17 3.04 -17.75
N THR A 15 3.89 3.04 -18.08
CA THR A 15 3.19 4.13 -18.78
C THR A 15 2.92 5.36 -17.91
N GLY A 16 3.28 5.30 -16.62
CA GLY A 16 3.06 6.37 -15.64
C GLY A 16 1.75 6.24 -14.85
N THR A 17 0.95 5.21 -15.14
CA THR A 17 -0.21 4.79 -14.34
C THR A 17 -0.04 3.35 -13.88
N MET A 18 -0.69 3.00 -12.77
CA MET A 18 -0.69 1.66 -12.21
C MET A 18 -1.74 0.76 -12.86
N THR A 19 -1.53 -0.55 -12.82
CA THR A 19 -2.54 -1.53 -13.23
C THR A 19 -3.77 -1.49 -12.33
N THR A 20 -4.93 -1.89 -12.88
CA THR A 20 -6.19 -2.11 -12.15
C THR A 20 -6.64 -3.57 -12.23
N LYS A 21 -5.70 -4.49 -12.45
CA LYS A 21 -6.03 -5.91 -12.67
C LYS A 21 -6.74 -6.53 -11.49
N LEU A 22 -6.33 -6.25 -10.23
CA LEU A 22 -7.03 -6.75 -9.04
C LEU A 22 -8.51 -6.34 -9.05
N PHE A 23 -8.81 -5.07 -9.32
CA PHE A 23 -10.19 -4.60 -9.46
C PHE A 23 -10.91 -5.32 -10.60
N ASN A 24 -10.28 -5.41 -11.79
CA ASN A 24 -10.91 -5.96 -12.99
C ASN A 24 -11.23 -7.45 -12.86
N LEU A 25 -10.40 -8.19 -12.12
CA LEU A 25 -10.56 -9.62 -11.86
C LEU A 25 -11.46 -9.92 -10.65
N GLY A 26 -11.77 -8.89 -9.83
CA GLY A 26 -12.58 -9.05 -8.63
C GLY A 26 -11.80 -9.57 -7.43
N TYR A 27 -10.50 -9.29 -7.33
CA TYR A 27 -9.63 -9.80 -6.26
C TYR A 27 -9.37 -8.79 -5.14
N LEU A 28 -9.85 -7.56 -5.24
CA LEU A 28 -9.76 -6.62 -4.12
C LEU A 28 -10.54 -7.10 -2.89
N PRO A 29 -10.13 -6.73 -1.67
CA PRO A 29 -10.84 -7.07 -0.44
C PRO A 29 -12.35 -6.81 -0.54
N GLY A 30 -13.17 -7.79 -0.11
CA GLY A 30 -14.63 -7.72 -0.20
C GLY A 30 -15.23 -8.04 -1.57
N GLN A 31 -14.44 -8.13 -2.62
CA GLN A 31 -14.90 -8.68 -3.90
C GLN A 31 -14.91 -10.21 -3.84
N GLN A 32 -15.87 -10.83 -4.52
CA GLN A 32 -15.95 -12.29 -4.64
C GLN A 32 -15.90 -12.67 -6.12
N PRO A 33 -14.70 -12.95 -6.66
CA PRO A 33 -14.51 -13.18 -8.08
C PRO A 33 -15.25 -14.43 -8.58
N SER A 34 -15.36 -15.46 -7.75
CA SER A 34 -16.09 -16.67 -8.08
C SER A 34 -16.40 -17.51 -6.84
N THR A 35 -17.67 -17.68 -6.52
CA THR A 35 -18.12 -18.65 -5.51
C THR A 35 -17.94 -20.10 -6.00
N PHE A 36 -17.97 -20.33 -7.31
CA PHE A 36 -17.81 -21.65 -7.92
C PHE A 36 -16.38 -22.19 -7.77
N LEU A 37 -15.37 -21.32 -7.83
CA LEU A 37 -13.96 -21.72 -7.70
C LEU A 37 -13.46 -21.67 -6.25
N GLY A 38 -14.28 -21.26 -5.29
CA GLY A 38 -13.87 -21.14 -3.89
C GLY A 38 -12.83 -20.05 -3.66
N ILE A 39 -12.68 -19.09 -4.59
CA ILE A 39 -11.77 -17.96 -4.45
C ILE A 39 -12.38 -16.96 -3.47
N ALA A 40 -11.71 -16.75 -2.36
CA ALA A 40 -12.06 -15.77 -1.35
C ALA A 40 -11.05 -14.62 -1.33
N THR A 41 -11.55 -13.41 -1.14
CA THR A 41 -10.73 -12.24 -0.84
C THR A 41 -10.87 -11.88 0.63
N PRO A 42 -9.90 -11.16 1.25
CA PRO A 42 -10.08 -10.61 2.59
C PRO A 42 -11.39 -9.82 2.70
N ALA A 43 -12.02 -9.80 3.86
CA ALA A 43 -13.18 -8.96 4.12
C ALA A 43 -12.73 -7.53 4.46
N GLY A 44 -13.34 -6.55 3.83
CA GLY A 44 -13.05 -5.15 4.13
C GLY A 44 -11.65 -4.69 3.71
N GLN A 45 -11.06 -3.75 4.44
CA GLN A 45 -9.70 -3.26 4.22
C GLN A 45 -8.66 -4.30 4.73
N PRO A 46 -7.44 -4.39 4.15
CA PRO A 46 -6.50 -5.50 4.42
C PRO A 46 -5.58 -5.29 5.64
N TYR A 47 -5.78 -4.27 6.45
CA TYR A 47 -4.83 -3.83 7.50
C TYR A 47 -5.26 -4.22 8.93
N ASP A 48 -6.24 -5.09 9.11
CA ASP A 48 -6.68 -5.63 10.41
C ASP A 48 -5.75 -6.70 10.98
N THR A 49 -4.74 -7.08 10.24
CA THR A 49 -3.73 -8.08 10.59
C THR A 49 -2.39 -7.45 10.98
N ALA A 50 -1.47 -8.27 11.51
CA ALA A 50 -0.10 -7.81 11.79
C ALA A 50 0.60 -7.33 10.51
N PRO A 51 1.44 -6.31 10.60
CA PRO A 51 1.87 -5.56 11.79
C PRO A 51 0.95 -4.38 12.15
N TRP A 52 -0.07 -4.11 11.33
CA TRP A 52 -0.90 -2.90 11.44
C TRP A 52 -1.94 -2.97 12.54
N PHE A 53 -2.63 -4.11 12.68
CA PHE A 53 -3.76 -4.29 13.61
C PHE A 53 -4.75 -3.14 13.58
N TYR A 54 -5.00 -2.61 12.37
CA TYR A 54 -5.88 -1.48 12.16
C TYR A 54 -7.34 -1.92 12.03
N ALA A 55 -8.16 -1.58 13.00
CA ALA A 55 -9.58 -1.96 13.08
C ALA A 55 -10.54 -0.88 12.56
N GLY A 56 -10.13 -0.10 11.56
CA GLY A 56 -11.01 0.91 10.95
C GLY A 56 -12.09 0.29 10.08
N SER A 57 -13.23 0.98 9.99
CA SER A 57 -14.45 0.52 9.29
C SER A 57 -14.51 0.96 7.82
N GLU A 58 -13.42 1.49 7.26
CA GLU A 58 -13.40 1.96 5.87
C GLU A 58 -13.70 0.84 4.86
N GLY A 59 -13.36 -0.40 5.22
CA GLY A 59 -13.66 -1.57 4.42
C GLY A 59 -15.12 -2.00 4.39
N ASP A 60 -15.95 -1.54 5.34
CA ASP A 60 -17.34 -2.00 5.49
C ASP A 60 -18.21 -1.70 4.27
N ALA A 61 -17.94 -0.60 3.58
CA ALA A 61 -18.63 -0.23 2.34
C ALA A 61 -18.38 -1.22 1.19
N TYR A 62 -17.37 -2.08 1.31
CA TYR A 62 -16.91 -3.00 0.28
C TYR A 62 -17.10 -4.48 0.64
N THR A 63 -17.58 -4.79 1.85
CA THR A 63 -17.77 -6.17 2.33
C THR A 63 -19.01 -6.84 1.79
N THR A 64 -20.02 -6.09 1.35
CA THR A 64 -21.33 -6.58 0.91
C THR A 64 -21.47 -6.71 -0.60
N ALA A 65 -20.37 -6.61 -1.34
CA ALA A 65 -20.39 -6.65 -2.79
C ALA A 65 -20.88 -8.02 -3.30
N LEU A 66 -22.06 -8.03 -3.88
CA LEU A 66 -22.60 -9.17 -4.62
C LEU A 66 -21.98 -9.21 -6.01
N GLY A 67 -20.82 -9.85 -6.12
CA GLY A 67 -20.14 -10.07 -7.39
C GLY A 67 -18.91 -9.18 -7.60
N PRO A 68 -18.11 -9.48 -8.64
CA PRO A 68 -16.88 -8.75 -8.94
C PRO A 68 -17.19 -7.28 -9.24
N LYS A 69 -16.37 -6.37 -8.70
CA LYS A 69 -16.38 -4.92 -8.94
C LYS A 69 -17.43 -4.08 -8.20
N ALA A 70 -18.29 -4.67 -7.38
CA ALA A 70 -19.29 -3.87 -6.66
C ALA A 70 -18.61 -2.95 -5.62
N GLY A 71 -18.99 -1.69 -5.59
CA GLY A 71 -18.58 -0.70 -4.60
C GLY A 71 -17.27 0.05 -4.91
N TYR A 72 -16.32 -0.53 -5.63
CA TYR A 72 -15.05 0.12 -5.94
C TYR A 72 -15.13 1.08 -7.14
N PRO A 73 -14.42 2.22 -7.11
CA PRO A 73 -14.14 2.99 -8.34
C PRO A 73 -13.42 2.12 -9.38
N THR A 74 -13.75 2.31 -10.66
CA THR A 74 -13.24 1.46 -11.77
C THR A 74 -11.73 1.58 -12.00
N ASN A 75 -11.12 2.62 -11.45
CA ASN A 75 -9.69 2.90 -11.53
C ASN A 75 -8.94 2.57 -10.22
N THR A 76 -9.51 1.74 -9.35
CA THR A 76 -8.84 1.31 -8.11
C THR A 76 -7.72 0.32 -8.42
N THR A 77 -6.53 0.59 -7.88
CA THR A 77 -5.38 -0.32 -7.93
C THR A 77 -5.37 -1.22 -6.71
N ASP A 78 -5.40 -0.66 -5.49
CA ASP A 78 -5.37 -1.41 -4.23
C ASP A 78 -5.76 -0.49 -3.05
N TRP A 79 -5.52 -0.95 -1.83
CA TRP A 79 -5.63 -0.21 -0.58
C TRP A 79 -4.27 0.31 -0.12
N VAL A 80 -4.28 1.42 0.59
CA VAL A 80 -3.14 1.95 1.37
C VAL A 80 -3.58 2.32 2.77
N LEU A 81 -2.66 2.26 3.74
CA LEU A 81 -2.87 2.78 5.08
C LEU A 81 -2.15 4.13 5.20
N VAL A 82 -2.87 5.16 5.60
CA VAL A 82 -2.35 6.52 5.74
C VAL A 82 -2.33 6.90 7.20
N SER A 83 -1.17 7.32 7.71
CA SER A 83 -1.02 7.81 9.08
C SER A 83 -0.49 9.24 9.11
N LEU A 84 -0.92 10.01 10.11
CA LEU A 84 -0.41 11.34 10.43
C LEU A 84 0.40 11.26 11.72
N ARG A 85 1.63 11.81 11.70
CA ARG A 85 2.55 11.81 12.85
C ARG A 85 3.04 13.21 13.17
N THR A 86 3.15 13.54 14.46
CA THR A 86 3.71 14.82 14.92
C THR A 86 5.24 14.84 14.92
N SER A 87 5.90 13.69 14.82
CA SER A 87 7.34 13.51 14.64
C SER A 87 7.63 12.32 13.72
N THR A 88 8.88 11.96 13.51
CA THR A 88 9.24 10.76 12.74
C THR A 88 8.95 9.45 13.47
N SER A 89 8.77 9.47 14.80
CA SER A 89 8.49 8.27 15.61
C SER A 89 7.08 7.73 15.38
N VAL A 90 6.95 6.41 15.35
CA VAL A 90 5.64 5.72 15.29
C VAL A 90 4.75 6.07 16.49
N SER A 91 5.33 6.25 17.68
CA SER A 91 4.59 6.62 18.90
C SER A 91 3.94 8.01 18.83
N SER A 92 4.30 8.82 17.84
CA SER A 92 3.71 10.14 17.61
C SER A 92 2.56 10.13 16.60
N THR A 93 2.06 8.94 16.24
CA THR A 93 0.90 8.79 15.35
C THR A 93 -0.36 9.30 16.05
N VAL A 94 -1.03 10.24 15.42
CA VAL A 94 -2.27 10.88 15.94
C VAL A 94 -3.50 10.41 15.18
N CYS A 95 -3.33 9.90 13.97
CA CYS A 95 -4.42 9.41 13.15
C CYS A 95 -3.92 8.35 12.17
N THR A 96 -4.75 7.33 11.93
CA THR A 96 -4.53 6.31 10.90
C THR A 96 -5.86 6.03 10.19
N LYS A 97 -5.84 5.93 8.86
CA LYS A 97 -7.00 5.64 8.01
C LYS A 97 -6.61 4.75 6.84
N ALA A 98 -7.44 3.76 6.54
CA ALA A 98 -7.34 3.03 5.29
C ALA A 98 -7.96 3.85 4.15
N ALA A 99 -7.36 3.80 2.97
CA ALA A 99 -7.77 4.55 1.80
C ALA A 99 -7.60 3.75 0.53
N LEU A 100 -8.35 4.08 -0.51
CA LEU A 100 -8.17 3.49 -1.84
C LEU A 100 -7.03 4.18 -2.58
N LEU A 101 -6.23 3.39 -3.24
CA LEU A 101 -5.19 3.86 -4.16
C LEU A 101 -5.71 3.72 -5.59
N LEU A 102 -5.85 4.84 -6.28
CA LEU A 102 -6.27 4.88 -7.67
C LEU A 102 -5.07 4.76 -8.62
N ASN A 103 -5.31 4.34 -9.85
CA ASN A 103 -4.26 4.03 -10.82
C ASN A 103 -3.38 5.22 -11.24
N ASP A 104 -3.85 6.45 -11.05
CA ASP A 104 -3.08 7.68 -11.28
C ASP A 104 -2.23 8.11 -10.05
N GLY A 105 -2.24 7.30 -8.99
CA GLY A 105 -1.59 7.55 -7.72
C GLY A 105 -2.41 8.35 -6.71
N THR A 106 -3.62 8.78 -7.06
CA THR A 106 -4.49 9.46 -6.11
C THR A 106 -4.86 8.54 -4.96
N VAL A 107 -4.65 9.00 -3.73
CA VAL A 107 -5.14 8.34 -2.51
C VAL A 107 -6.50 8.93 -2.18
N GLN A 108 -7.53 8.11 -2.38
CA GLN A 108 -8.92 8.48 -2.10
C GLN A 108 -9.30 8.00 -0.71
N MET A 109 -9.49 8.94 0.21
CA MET A 109 -9.99 8.64 1.54
C MET A 109 -11.43 8.13 1.44
N VAL A 110 -11.71 6.98 2.06
CA VAL A 110 -13.06 6.40 2.15
C VAL A 110 -13.88 7.13 3.21
N SER A 111 -13.26 7.39 4.36
CA SER A 111 -13.76 8.31 5.39
C SER A 111 -12.73 9.42 5.57
N GLY A 112 -13.16 10.63 5.87
CA GLY A 112 -12.25 11.72 6.22
C GLY A 112 -11.46 11.41 7.50
N PHE A 113 -10.61 12.35 7.90
CA PHE A 113 -9.93 12.29 9.19
C PHE A 113 -10.82 12.75 10.38
N ASP A 114 -12.13 12.84 10.18
CA ASP A 114 -13.09 13.40 11.14
C ASP A 114 -13.16 12.62 12.47
N CYS A 115 -12.79 11.35 12.44
CA CYS A 115 -12.73 10.49 13.64
C CYS A 115 -11.39 10.58 14.38
N CYS A 116 -10.46 11.42 13.91
CA CYS A 116 -9.16 11.62 14.52
C CYS A 116 -9.11 12.95 15.25
N ASP A 117 -8.52 12.97 16.43
CA ASP A 117 -8.30 14.21 17.20
C ASP A 117 -7.11 14.98 16.62
N ILE A 118 -7.33 15.66 15.48
CA ILE A 118 -6.31 16.36 14.72
C ILE A 118 -6.38 17.84 15.04
N ASP A 119 -5.25 18.44 15.49
CA ASP A 119 -5.12 19.89 15.61
C ASP A 119 -4.83 20.51 14.22
N LEU A 120 -5.79 21.23 13.68
CA LEU A 120 -5.71 21.89 12.37
C LEU A 120 -4.62 22.98 12.29
N ASN A 121 -4.10 23.44 13.44
CA ASN A 121 -3.03 24.44 13.51
C ASN A 121 -1.63 23.81 13.53
N GLN A 122 -1.54 22.48 13.56
CA GLN A 122 -0.26 21.76 13.54
C GLN A 122 0.11 21.29 12.14
N THR A 123 1.36 20.86 12.03
CA THR A 123 1.91 20.20 10.83
C THR A 123 2.24 18.74 11.13
N TYR A 124 2.05 17.86 10.15
CA TYR A 124 2.21 16.42 10.31
C TYR A 124 3.10 15.81 9.25
N PHE A 125 3.91 14.82 9.61
CA PHE A 125 4.42 13.88 8.65
C PHE A 125 3.27 12.99 8.18
N ILE A 126 3.23 12.74 6.87
CA ILE A 126 2.30 11.80 6.25
C ILE A 126 3.04 10.51 6.00
N VAL A 127 2.53 9.41 6.53
CA VAL A 127 3.07 8.06 6.30
C VAL A 127 2.10 7.29 5.42
N VAL A 128 2.63 6.57 4.43
CA VAL A 128 1.85 5.67 3.60
C VAL A 128 2.46 4.28 3.68
N GLU A 129 1.63 3.31 4.02
CA GLU A 129 1.97 1.89 4.06
C GLU A 129 1.16 1.11 3.03
N HIS A 130 1.78 0.08 2.49
CA HIS A 130 1.14 -0.86 1.59
C HIS A 130 1.52 -2.30 1.98
N ARG A 131 0.65 -3.27 1.68
CA ARG A 131 0.79 -4.68 2.12
C ARG A 131 2.04 -5.38 1.62
N ASN A 132 2.66 -4.92 0.53
CA ASN A 132 3.83 -5.58 -0.07
C ASN A 132 4.83 -4.62 -0.75
N HIS A 133 4.76 -3.33 -0.38
CA HIS A 133 5.74 -2.32 -0.76
C HIS A 133 6.33 -1.69 0.49
N LEU A 134 7.55 -1.16 0.39
CA LEU A 134 8.21 -0.49 1.52
C LEU A 134 7.43 0.75 1.93
N ILE A 135 7.27 0.91 3.25
CA ILE A 135 6.68 2.10 3.87
C ILE A 135 7.40 3.37 3.44
N THR A 136 6.64 4.44 3.19
CA THR A 136 7.17 5.76 2.88
C THR A 136 6.57 6.83 3.79
N MET A 137 7.32 7.92 3.99
CA MET A 137 6.89 9.07 4.80
C MET A 137 7.29 10.37 4.09
N SER A 138 6.49 11.42 4.23
CA SER A 138 6.83 12.73 3.68
C SER A 138 8.17 13.24 4.23
N HIS A 139 8.97 13.88 3.38
CA HIS A 139 10.28 14.39 3.77
C HIS A 139 10.19 15.49 4.84
N VAL A 140 9.11 16.24 4.83
CA VAL A 140 8.82 17.34 5.74
C VAL A 140 7.42 17.20 6.31
N LYS A 141 7.17 17.90 7.41
CA LYS A 141 5.81 18.06 7.93
C LYS A 141 4.99 18.96 7.01
N VAL A 142 3.73 18.60 6.84
CA VAL A 142 2.76 19.26 5.97
C VAL A 142 1.65 19.88 6.82
N ALA A 143 1.29 21.12 6.49
CA ALA A 143 0.17 21.81 7.13
C ALA A 143 -1.18 21.31 6.59
N ILE A 144 -2.20 21.35 7.44
CA ILE A 144 -3.58 21.17 7.00
C ILE A 144 -4.09 22.52 6.51
N THR A 145 -4.58 22.56 5.28
CA THR A 145 -5.12 23.78 4.67
C THR A 145 -6.53 23.48 4.16
N ASN A 146 -7.52 24.26 4.58
CA ASN A 146 -8.93 24.05 4.22
C ASN A 146 -9.40 22.61 4.51
N ASN A 147 -9.09 22.10 5.70
CA ASN A 147 -9.36 20.71 6.12
C ASN A 147 -8.77 19.64 5.19
N THR A 148 -7.76 19.98 4.42
CA THR A 148 -7.09 19.07 3.49
C THR A 148 -5.59 19.02 3.78
N ILE A 149 -5.03 17.81 3.83
CA ILE A 149 -3.59 17.58 3.84
C ILE A 149 -3.16 17.08 2.46
N SER A 150 -2.15 17.69 1.88
CA SER A 150 -1.70 17.37 0.51
C SER A 150 -0.20 17.15 0.45
N TYR A 151 0.20 16.04 -0.14
CA TYR A 151 1.60 15.73 -0.47
C TYR A 151 1.65 14.86 -1.71
N ASP A 152 2.52 15.19 -2.63
CA ASP A 152 2.72 14.41 -3.87
C ASP A 152 4.04 13.62 -3.79
N PHE A 153 3.95 12.38 -3.31
CA PHE A 153 5.10 11.47 -3.24
C PHE A 153 5.67 11.10 -4.62
N THR A 154 4.95 11.36 -5.70
CA THR A 154 5.43 11.05 -7.05
C THR A 154 6.38 12.11 -7.61
N ALA A 155 6.33 13.30 -7.06
CA ALA A 155 7.09 14.48 -7.50
C ALA A 155 8.09 14.99 -6.45
N GLN A 156 7.95 14.56 -5.20
CA GLN A 156 8.74 15.03 -4.06
C GLN A 156 9.47 13.88 -3.40
N ASN A 157 10.65 14.17 -2.83
CA ASN A 157 11.41 13.19 -2.05
C ASN A 157 10.61 12.75 -0.81
N SER A 158 10.72 11.47 -0.47
CA SER A 158 10.28 10.93 0.80
C SER A 158 11.38 11.03 1.86
N TYR A 159 10.99 10.82 3.11
CA TYR A 159 11.91 10.73 4.25
C TYR A 159 12.90 9.59 4.03
N ARG A 160 14.15 9.87 4.34
CA ARG A 160 15.21 8.88 4.53
C ARG A 160 16.26 9.43 5.48
N SER A 161 16.87 8.58 6.26
CA SER A 161 18.09 8.89 6.99
C SER A 161 19.32 8.73 6.08
N LEU A 162 20.50 8.66 6.67
CA LEU A 162 21.76 8.50 5.91
C LEU A 162 21.89 7.14 5.21
N LEU A 163 21.21 6.10 5.69
CA LEU A 163 21.40 4.72 5.27
C LEU A 163 20.23 4.14 4.49
N GLY A 164 19.00 4.58 4.78
CA GLY A 164 17.80 4.01 4.17
C GLY A 164 17.48 4.55 2.79
N TYR A 165 16.62 3.85 2.15
CA TYR A 165 16.08 4.20 0.84
C TYR A 165 14.69 4.85 1.04
N GLY A 166 14.46 5.97 0.36
CA GLY A 166 13.15 6.60 0.36
C GLY A 166 12.25 5.93 -0.67
N GLN A 167 12.34 6.36 -1.91
CA GLN A 167 11.57 5.85 -3.03
C GLN A 167 12.48 5.63 -4.25
N LYS A 168 12.01 4.80 -5.17
CA LYS A 168 12.67 4.52 -6.46
C LYS A 168 12.18 5.51 -7.51
N LEU A 169 13.05 5.88 -8.45
CA LEU A 169 12.68 6.71 -9.58
C LEU A 169 12.44 5.84 -10.83
N ILE A 170 11.23 5.90 -11.38
CA ILE A 170 10.87 5.25 -12.64
C ILE A 170 10.26 6.30 -13.57
N ASN A 171 10.87 6.48 -14.74
CA ASN A 171 10.41 7.44 -15.76
C ASN A 171 10.10 8.85 -15.21
N GLY A 172 10.95 9.33 -14.29
CA GLY A 172 10.80 10.65 -13.69
C GLY A 172 9.75 10.76 -12.59
N LYS A 173 9.17 9.65 -12.14
CA LYS A 173 8.23 9.58 -11.01
C LYS A 173 8.83 8.77 -9.87
N TYR A 174 8.64 9.25 -8.64
CA TYR A 174 8.97 8.47 -7.45
C TYR A 174 7.89 7.42 -7.18
N VAL A 175 8.32 6.21 -6.84
CA VAL A 175 7.44 5.06 -6.53
C VAL A 175 7.90 4.35 -5.26
N MET A 176 7.00 3.73 -4.52
CA MET A 176 7.34 2.85 -3.40
C MET A 176 7.98 1.56 -3.93
N TYR A 177 9.07 1.11 -3.30
CA TYR A 177 9.75 -0.14 -3.68
C TYR A 177 8.85 -1.35 -3.48
N ALA A 178 8.71 -2.19 -4.49
CA ALA A 178 8.03 -3.48 -4.42
C ALA A 178 8.94 -4.57 -3.84
N GLY A 179 8.35 -5.59 -3.20
CA GLY A 179 9.09 -6.78 -2.76
C GLY A 179 9.05 -7.04 -1.25
N ASN A 180 8.48 -6.17 -0.43
CA ASN A 180 8.32 -6.36 1.01
C ASN A 180 6.97 -7.05 1.31
N GLY A 181 6.88 -8.35 1.07
CA GLY A 181 5.67 -9.15 1.34
C GLY A 181 5.60 -9.71 2.76
N GLN A 182 6.77 -10.00 3.35
CA GLN A 182 6.86 -10.46 4.74
C GLN A 182 6.87 -9.27 5.68
N GLN A 183 5.70 -8.82 6.08
CA GLN A 183 5.52 -7.59 6.87
C GLN A 183 5.89 -7.72 8.36
N VAL A 184 6.11 -8.94 8.84
CA VAL A 184 6.43 -9.23 10.25
C VAL A 184 7.51 -10.30 10.36
N ILE A 185 8.57 -10.02 11.13
CA ILE A 185 9.60 -10.98 11.50
C ILE A 185 9.67 -11.06 13.03
N SER A 186 9.46 -12.25 13.58
CA SER A 186 9.59 -12.50 15.03
C SER A 186 8.85 -11.47 15.89
N SER A 187 7.62 -11.14 15.53
CA SER A 187 6.74 -10.16 16.20
C SER A 187 7.11 -8.68 16.00
N SER A 188 8.11 -8.37 15.20
CA SER A 188 8.47 -7.01 14.81
C SER A 188 8.03 -6.71 13.39
N ALA A 189 7.64 -5.46 13.12
CA ALA A 189 7.36 -5.03 11.77
C ALA A 189 8.65 -5.08 10.92
N ASP A 190 8.55 -5.63 9.70
CA ASP A 190 9.64 -5.68 8.74
C ASP A 190 9.58 -4.47 7.80
N THR A 191 10.73 -3.81 7.64
CA THR A 191 10.90 -2.67 6.72
C THR A 191 11.97 -2.92 5.67
N ASP A 192 12.39 -4.18 5.50
CA ASP A 192 13.50 -4.58 4.65
C ASP A 192 13.00 -5.52 3.54
N ILE A 193 13.47 -5.33 2.32
CA ILE A 193 13.31 -6.32 1.25
C ILE A 193 14.49 -7.28 1.33
N ASN A 194 14.23 -8.51 1.81
CA ASN A 194 15.27 -9.47 2.14
C ASN A 194 14.87 -10.93 1.83
N SER A 195 15.63 -11.91 2.34
CA SER A 195 15.37 -13.32 2.10
C SER A 195 14.02 -13.81 2.65
N ASN A 196 13.48 -13.19 3.70
CA ASN A 196 12.20 -13.60 4.27
C ASN A 196 11.05 -13.36 3.28
N ASP A 197 11.11 -12.29 2.48
CA ASP A 197 10.15 -12.03 1.40
C ASP A 197 10.24 -13.10 0.31
N SER A 198 11.47 -13.50 -0.04
CA SER A 198 11.69 -14.59 -1.01
C SER A 198 11.19 -15.94 -0.49
N ASP A 199 11.35 -16.20 0.80
CA ASP A 199 10.86 -17.44 1.41
C ASP A 199 9.32 -17.46 1.44
N LEU A 200 8.68 -16.35 1.78
CA LEU A 200 7.24 -16.21 1.66
C LEU A 200 6.79 -16.36 0.18
N TRP A 201 7.50 -15.73 -0.77
CA TRP A 201 7.19 -15.89 -2.19
C TRP A 201 7.24 -17.36 -2.62
N ARG A 202 8.22 -18.15 -2.16
CA ARG A 202 8.30 -19.59 -2.47
C ARG A 202 7.06 -20.37 -2.05
N THR A 203 6.39 -19.96 -0.96
CA THR A 203 5.17 -20.63 -0.49
C THR A 203 3.95 -20.33 -1.37
N GLN A 204 3.95 -19.21 -2.07
CA GLN A 204 2.83 -18.74 -2.92
C GLN A 204 3.14 -18.83 -4.42
N ASN A 205 4.38 -19.14 -4.80
CA ASN A 205 4.79 -19.23 -6.21
C ASN A 205 3.96 -20.28 -6.99
N GLY A 206 3.44 -19.85 -8.12
CA GLY A 206 2.52 -20.62 -8.94
C GLY A 206 1.06 -20.53 -8.51
N SER A 207 0.76 -19.78 -7.44
CA SER A 207 -0.60 -19.43 -7.07
C SER A 207 -1.14 -18.33 -7.98
N ASN A 208 -2.38 -18.45 -8.37
CA ASN A 208 -3.06 -17.49 -9.23
C ASN A 208 -4.48 -17.20 -8.72
N SER A 209 -5.04 -16.12 -9.22
CA SER A 209 -6.45 -15.78 -9.01
C SER A 209 -6.84 -15.44 -7.56
N SER A 210 -6.02 -14.63 -6.84
CA SER A 210 -6.37 -14.14 -5.50
C SER A 210 -5.59 -12.87 -5.11
N TYR A 211 -5.77 -12.46 -3.86
CA TYR A 211 -5.15 -11.30 -3.23
C TYR A 211 -3.95 -11.75 -2.38
N TYR A 212 -2.80 -11.99 -3.04
CA TYR A 212 -1.60 -12.52 -2.39
C TYR A 212 -0.67 -11.41 -1.88
N LEU A 213 0.01 -11.65 -0.76
CA LEU A 213 1.05 -10.77 -0.24
C LEU A 213 2.26 -10.67 -1.18
N ASN A 214 2.54 -11.72 -1.94
CA ASN A 214 3.69 -11.80 -2.84
C ASN A 214 3.35 -11.53 -4.31
N ASP A 215 2.13 -11.10 -4.60
CA ASP A 215 1.76 -10.49 -5.86
C ASP A 215 2.23 -9.02 -5.82
N PHE A 216 3.51 -8.80 -6.14
CA PHE A 216 4.11 -7.48 -6.09
C PHE A 216 3.69 -6.59 -7.27
N GLU A 217 3.29 -7.21 -8.38
CA GLU A 217 2.76 -6.52 -9.56
C GLU A 217 1.28 -6.14 -9.43
N LEU A 218 0.56 -6.69 -8.44
CA LEU A 218 -0.87 -6.53 -8.20
C LEU A 218 -1.70 -6.98 -9.42
N ASN A 219 -1.33 -8.11 -9.99
CA ASN A 219 -2.01 -8.68 -11.15
C ASN A 219 -2.87 -9.93 -10.82
N GLY A 220 -2.87 -10.38 -9.56
CA GLY A 220 -3.64 -11.51 -9.04
C GLY A 220 -2.88 -12.84 -9.05
N ASP A 221 -1.64 -12.85 -9.51
CA ASP A 221 -0.80 -14.05 -9.60
C ASP A 221 0.50 -13.85 -8.80
N ALA A 222 0.94 -14.89 -8.09
CA ALA A 222 2.27 -14.93 -7.49
C ALA A 222 3.19 -15.80 -8.35
N ASN A 223 4.09 -15.18 -9.12
CA ASN A 223 4.85 -15.86 -10.15
C ASN A 223 6.30 -15.34 -10.28
N VAL A 224 6.99 -15.67 -11.37
CA VAL A 224 8.39 -15.31 -11.59
C VAL A 224 8.61 -13.80 -11.79
N GLN A 225 7.61 -13.05 -12.26
CA GLN A 225 7.69 -11.61 -12.43
C GLN A 225 7.79 -10.92 -11.07
N ASP A 226 7.02 -11.38 -10.09
CA ASP A 226 7.13 -10.89 -8.70
C ASP A 226 8.50 -11.16 -8.11
N LYS A 227 9.04 -12.37 -8.36
CA LYS A 227 10.41 -12.70 -7.94
C LYS A 227 11.45 -11.77 -8.58
N ASN A 228 11.26 -11.41 -9.83
CA ASN A 228 12.19 -10.50 -10.52
C ASN A 228 12.14 -9.10 -9.88
N LEU A 229 10.97 -8.60 -9.51
CA LEU A 229 10.83 -7.34 -8.77
C LEU A 229 11.53 -7.41 -7.41
N TRP A 230 11.29 -8.49 -6.64
CA TRP A 230 11.99 -8.71 -5.39
C TRP A 230 13.51 -8.75 -5.59
N LEU A 231 14.00 -9.46 -6.59
CA LEU A 231 15.44 -9.60 -6.87
C LEU A 231 16.10 -8.26 -7.19
N LEU A 232 15.40 -7.38 -7.92
CA LEU A 232 15.88 -6.03 -8.25
C LEU A 232 15.98 -5.13 -7.03
N ASN A 233 15.18 -5.38 -6.00
CA ASN A 233 15.08 -4.56 -4.81
C ASN A 233 15.66 -5.22 -3.54
N ASN A 234 16.17 -6.45 -3.64
CA ASN A 234 16.74 -7.17 -2.50
C ASN A 234 17.89 -6.39 -1.86
N GLY A 235 17.81 -6.19 -0.54
CA GLY A 235 18.75 -5.37 0.22
C GLY A 235 18.33 -3.90 0.37
N VAL A 236 17.20 -3.50 -0.23
CA VAL A 236 16.62 -2.17 -0.01
C VAL A 236 15.81 -2.18 1.29
N PHE A 237 15.92 -1.13 2.08
CA PHE A 237 15.16 -0.97 3.32
C PHE A 237 14.68 0.46 3.52
N SER A 238 13.65 0.63 4.34
CA SER A 238 13.11 1.93 4.72
C SER A 238 13.55 2.31 6.14
N ASP A 239 13.97 3.56 6.32
CA ASP A 239 14.25 4.13 7.64
C ASP A 239 13.02 4.71 8.34
N VAL A 240 11.86 4.64 7.73
CA VAL A 240 10.62 5.11 8.36
C VAL A 240 10.32 4.20 9.56
N PRO A 241 10.31 4.73 10.80
CA PRO A 241 10.00 3.91 11.97
C PRO A 241 8.59 3.31 11.89
N ARG A 242 8.52 2.03 12.30
CA ARG A 242 7.27 1.26 12.21
C ARG A 242 6.99 0.52 13.52
#